data_0162297a9ddb6b82193721001eecf10c
#
_entry.id   0162297a9ddb6b82193721001eecf10c
#
_cell.length_a   1.000
_cell.length_b   1.000
_cell.length_c   1.000
_cell.angle_alpha   90.00
_cell.angle_beta   90.00
_cell.angle_gamma   90.00
#
_symmetry.space_group_name_H-M   'P 1'
#
loop_
_entity.id
_entity.type
_entity.pdbx_description
1 polymer ?
#
loop_
_entity_poly.entity_id
_entity_poly.type
_entity_poly.pdbx_seq_one_letter_code
_entity_poly.pdbx_strand_id
1 'polypeptide(L)'
;MPETTEEPRFSGLAPEIRGQAAPFLNGIVKGFSASQLHSIHIVGSVLTPDYHPRTSDINSVVVLNHVDLETIRRLAATVKPYAKKTKSISPPLVMTPGHITGSLNVFPVEYLNFKLVHETVWGEDIFSRLEIDRKDLRLQCERELEVMLVGLRQGYLKMIEDDKKLTEAFFRSIKSYVPLFRGLIYLLGKTPPVAARDVMEQLSALTGVNTYAFTKVHERKKFGTKLSSEELNTAFEQYYAAASRLAEITDEVRI
;
A
#
# COMPACT_ATOMS: atom_id res chain seq x y z
N MET A 1 -37.16 9.54 -12.67
CA MET A 1 -35.99 9.22 -13.48
C MET A 1 -35.52 7.85 -13.05
N PRO A 2 -35.35 6.86 -13.93
CA PRO A 2 -34.84 5.56 -13.51
C PRO A 2 -33.44 5.76 -12.98
N GLU A 3 -33.21 5.37 -11.72
CA GLU A 3 -31.88 5.20 -11.15
C GLU A 3 -31.19 4.12 -11.99
N THR A 4 -30.24 4.52 -12.82
CA THR A 4 -29.32 3.57 -13.44
C THR A 4 -28.47 2.99 -12.31
N THR A 5 -28.93 1.89 -11.74
CA THR A 5 -28.14 1.05 -10.85
C THR A 5 -27.05 0.39 -11.70
N GLU A 6 -25.97 1.11 -11.93
CA GLU A 6 -24.76 0.53 -12.50
C GLU A 6 -24.27 -0.55 -11.52
N GLU A 7 -24.21 -1.80 -12.00
CA GLU A 7 -23.71 -2.89 -11.16
C GLU A 7 -22.18 -2.80 -11.04
N PRO A 8 -21.61 -3.15 -9.87
CA PRO A 8 -20.18 -3.19 -9.70
C PRO A 8 -19.50 -4.14 -10.70
N ARG A 9 -18.38 -3.69 -11.24
CA ARG A 9 -17.56 -4.43 -12.21
C ARG A 9 -16.48 -5.20 -11.48
N PHE A 10 -16.52 -6.52 -11.55
CA PHE A 10 -15.55 -7.40 -10.87
C PHE A 10 -14.68 -8.20 -11.83
N SER A 11 -14.68 -7.86 -13.12
CA SER A 11 -13.97 -8.63 -14.16
C SER A 11 -12.46 -8.64 -13.97
N GLY A 12 -11.88 -7.56 -13.42
CA GLY A 12 -10.44 -7.45 -13.14
C GLY A 12 -9.99 -8.19 -11.86
N LEU A 13 -10.93 -8.69 -11.04
CA LEU A 13 -10.59 -9.39 -9.80
C LEU A 13 -10.52 -10.91 -10.02
N ALA A 14 -9.51 -11.56 -9.41
CA ALA A 14 -9.45 -13.01 -9.34
C ALA A 14 -10.74 -13.59 -8.71
N PRO A 15 -11.22 -14.77 -9.13
CA PRO A 15 -12.50 -15.35 -8.66
C PRO A 15 -12.61 -15.45 -7.14
N GLU A 16 -11.52 -15.81 -6.46
CA GLU A 16 -11.46 -15.92 -5.00
C GLU A 16 -11.68 -14.55 -4.33
N ILE A 17 -11.02 -13.52 -4.83
CA ILE A 17 -11.15 -12.14 -4.32
C ILE A 17 -12.55 -11.61 -4.57
N ARG A 18 -13.07 -11.85 -5.77
CA ARG A 18 -14.45 -11.49 -6.14
C ARG A 18 -15.47 -12.10 -5.18
N GLY A 19 -15.35 -13.39 -4.87
CA GLY A 19 -16.27 -14.08 -3.96
C GLY A 19 -16.30 -13.46 -2.55
N GLN A 20 -15.18 -12.97 -2.07
CA GLN A 20 -15.07 -12.31 -0.76
C GLN A 20 -15.49 -10.84 -0.79
N ALA A 21 -15.07 -10.08 -1.81
CA ALA A 21 -15.26 -8.64 -1.88
C ALA A 21 -16.66 -8.24 -2.39
N ALA A 22 -17.25 -8.99 -3.34
CA ALA A 22 -18.48 -8.59 -3.98
C ALA A 22 -19.67 -8.37 -3.03
N PRO A 23 -19.94 -9.23 -2.02
CA PRO A 23 -21.03 -8.96 -1.07
C PRO A 23 -20.83 -7.65 -0.30
N PHE A 24 -19.62 -7.36 0.12
CA PHE A 24 -19.21 -6.15 0.83
C PHE A 24 -19.39 -4.90 -0.05
N LEU A 25 -18.85 -4.92 -1.26
CA LEU A 25 -18.91 -3.79 -2.20
C LEU A 25 -20.33 -3.52 -2.68
N ASN A 26 -21.09 -4.57 -2.99
CA ASN A 26 -22.52 -4.46 -3.29
C ASN A 26 -23.31 -3.85 -2.12
N GLY A 27 -22.95 -4.19 -0.88
CA GLY A 27 -23.52 -3.58 0.31
C GLY A 27 -23.31 -2.07 0.35
N ILE A 28 -22.11 -1.60 -0.01
CA ILE A 28 -21.80 -0.17 -0.08
C ILE A 28 -22.61 0.51 -1.18
N VAL A 29 -22.63 -0.04 -2.41
CA VAL A 29 -23.41 0.53 -3.53
C VAL A 29 -24.89 0.65 -3.18
N LYS A 30 -25.47 -0.36 -2.52
CA LYS A 30 -26.87 -0.32 -2.06
C LYS A 30 -27.11 0.66 -0.90
N GLY A 31 -26.09 0.94 -0.11
CA GLY A 31 -26.19 1.83 1.06
C GLY A 31 -26.13 3.32 0.73
N PHE A 32 -25.75 3.70 -0.49
CA PHE A 32 -25.57 5.08 -0.91
C PHE A 32 -26.27 5.33 -2.26
N SER A 33 -26.82 6.54 -2.45
CA SER A 33 -27.34 6.96 -3.75
C SER A 33 -26.19 7.29 -4.72
N ALA A 34 -26.49 7.28 -6.02
CA ALA A 34 -25.55 7.70 -7.06
C ALA A 34 -25.05 9.16 -6.89
N SER A 35 -25.87 10.02 -6.25
CA SER A 35 -25.45 11.39 -5.93
C SER A 35 -24.50 11.49 -4.72
N GLN A 36 -24.39 10.45 -3.91
CA GLN A 36 -23.54 10.41 -2.71
C GLN A 36 -22.25 9.63 -2.94
N LEU A 37 -22.30 8.54 -3.69
CA LEU A 37 -21.17 7.68 -4.00
C LEU A 37 -20.56 8.12 -5.34
N HIS A 38 -19.26 8.45 -5.33
CA HIS A 38 -18.53 8.83 -6.55
C HIS A 38 -17.91 7.60 -7.20
N SER A 39 -17.15 6.80 -6.43
CA SER A 39 -16.50 5.59 -6.95
C SER A 39 -16.04 4.66 -5.83
N ILE A 40 -15.78 3.40 -6.20
CA ILE A 40 -15.18 2.39 -5.32
C ILE A 40 -14.01 1.72 -6.05
N HIS A 41 -12.90 1.61 -5.36
CA HIS A 41 -11.68 0.98 -5.88
C HIS A 41 -11.16 -0.08 -4.92
N ILE A 42 -10.70 -1.20 -5.44
CA ILE A 42 -9.83 -2.15 -4.73
C ILE A 42 -8.40 -1.70 -4.95
N VAL A 43 -7.55 -1.78 -3.93
CA VAL A 43 -6.16 -1.33 -3.97
C VAL A 43 -5.22 -2.30 -3.26
N GLY A 44 -3.94 -2.21 -3.57
CA GLY A 44 -2.88 -2.90 -2.84
C GLY A 44 -2.61 -4.33 -3.27
N SER A 45 -2.00 -5.11 -2.37
CA SER A 45 -1.38 -6.41 -2.70
C SER A 45 -2.36 -7.45 -3.25
N VAL A 46 -3.66 -7.31 -3.02
CA VAL A 46 -4.69 -8.19 -3.57
C VAL A 46 -4.74 -8.19 -5.10
N LEU A 47 -4.21 -7.14 -5.73
CA LEU A 47 -4.12 -6.97 -7.18
C LEU A 47 -2.73 -7.31 -7.73
N THR A 48 -1.86 -7.90 -6.91
CA THR A 48 -0.47 -8.18 -7.27
C THR A 48 -0.14 -9.67 -7.08
N PRO A 49 0.95 -10.18 -7.67
CA PRO A 49 1.43 -11.53 -7.42
C PRO A 49 1.83 -11.80 -5.96
N ASP A 50 1.97 -10.74 -5.15
CA ASP A 50 2.33 -10.84 -3.73
C ASP A 50 1.14 -11.19 -2.83
N TYR A 51 -0.07 -11.26 -3.38
CA TYR A 51 -1.26 -11.65 -2.63
C TYR A 51 -1.11 -13.03 -1.98
N HIS A 52 -1.42 -13.09 -0.70
CA HIS A 52 -1.44 -14.34 0.03
C HIS A 52 -2.73 -14.44 0.87
N PRO A 53 -3.61 -15.44 0.62
CA PRO A 53 -4.96 -15.51 1.22
C PRO A 53 -5.02 -15.48 2.74
N ARG A 54 -3.94 -15.92 3.42
CA ARG A 54 -3.88 -16.00 4.90
C ARG A 54 -3.33 -14.74 5.56
N THR A 55 -2.59 -13.89 4.84
CA THR A 55 -1.84 -12.77 5.42
C THR A 55 -2.10 -11.43 4.75
N SER A 56 -2.75 -11.41 3.58
CA SER A 56 -3.09 -10.20 2.86
C SER A 56 -4.54 -9.80 3.11
N ASP A 57 -4.74 -8.51 3.34
CA ASP A 57 -6.07 -7.94 3.47
C ASP A 57 -6.57 -7.43 2.11
N ILE A 58 -7.88 -7.43 1.94
CA ILE A 58 -8.56 -6.77 0.81
C ILE A 58 -8.80 -5.32 1.23
N ASN A 59 -8.01 -4.42 0.67
CA ASN A 59 -8.13 -3.00 0.92
C ASN A 59 -8.97 -2.33 -0.17
N SER A 60 -9.79 -1.38 0.22
CA SER A 60 -10.61 -0.60 -0.70
C SER A 60 -10.59 0.89 -0.38
N VAL A 61 -10.84 1.70 -1.39
CA VAL A 61 -11.08 3.13 -1.27
C VAL A 61 -12.51 3.41 -1.71
N VAL A 62 -13.29 4.04 -0.84
CA VAL A 62 -14.65 4.51 -1.12
C VAL A 62 -14.59 6.02 -1.27
N VAL A 63 -14.87 6.50 -2.46
CA VAL A 63 -14.90 7.92 -2.76
C VAL A 63 -16.35 8.40 -2.72
N LEU A 64 -16.64 9.31 -1.81
CA LEU A 64 -17.95 9.92 -1.61
C LEU A 64 -17.93 11.38 -2.06
N ASN A 65 -19.03 11.88 -2.58
CA ASN A 65 -19.12 13.28 -2.99
C ASN A 65 -19.09 14.24 -1.78
N HIS A 66 -19.54 13.76 -0.62
CA HIS A 66 -19.49 14.48 0.64
C HIS A 66 -19.20 13.52 1.80
N VAL A 67 -18.37 13.93 2.75
CA VAL A 67 -18.04 13.15 3.94
C VAL A 67 -18.27 13.99 5.19
N ASP A 68 -19.18 13.55 6.02
CA ASP A 68 -19.42 14.02 7.37
C ASP A 68 -19.52 12.84 8.35
N LEU A 69 -19.71 13.12 9.63
CA LEU A 69 -19.80 12.07 10.64
C LEU A 69 -21.01 11.15 10.46
N GLU A 70 -22.13 11.67 9.95
CA GLU A 70 -23.34 10.89 9.67
C GLU A 70 -23.08 9.90 8.52
N THR A 71 -22.45 10.37 7.45
CA THR A 71 -22.05 9.56 6.30
C THR A 71 -21.08 8.44 6.72
N ILE A 72 -20.10 8.77 7.59
CA ILE A 72 -19.16 7.76 8.14
C ILE A 72 -19.89 6.73 9.00
N ARG A 73 -20.83 7.15 9.86
CA ARG A 73 -21.64 6.22 10.68
C ARG A 73 -22.48 5.29 9.80
N ARG A 74 -23.10 5.81 8.74
CA ARG A 74 -23.87 5.01 7.78
C ARG A 74 -22.97 4.00 7.06
N LEU A 75 -21.81 4.43 6.57
CA LEU A 75 -20.84 3.51 5.96
C LEU A 75 -20.39 2.43 6.96
N ALA A 76 -20.08 2.81 8.18
CA ALA A 76 -19.70 1.86 9.24
C ALA A 76 -20.80 0.82 9.52
N ALA A 77 -22.07 1.24 9.56
CA ALA A 77 -23.22 0.33 9.72
C ALA A 77 -23.34 -0.63 8.52
N THR A 78 -23.10 -0.12 7.31
CA THR A 78 -23.13 -0.92 6.07
C THR A 78 -22.02 -1.96 6.02
N VAL A 79 -20.78 -1.61 6.42
CA VAL A 79 -19.61 -2.52 6.31
C VAL A 79 -19.48 -3.49 7.48
N LYS A 80 -19.99 -3.16 8.65
CA LYS A 80 -19.87 -3.95 9.89
C LYS A 80 -20.29 -5.43 9.76
N PRO A 81 -21.38 -5.79 9.08
CA PRO A 81 -21.77 -7.20 8.92
C PRO A 81 -20.74 -8.02 8.15
N TYR A 82 -20.05 -7.40 7.18
CA TYR A 82 -19.06 -8.06 6.32
C TYR A 82 -17.71 -8.20 7.03
N ALA A 83 -17.23 -7.16 7.69
CA ALA A 83 -15.98 -7.19 8.46
C ALA A 83 -15.97 -8.27 9.55
N LYS A 84 -17.14 -8.59 10.13
CA LYS A 84 -17.28 -9.70 11.10
C LYS A 84 -17.19 -11.08 10.47
N LYS A 85 -17.66 -11.24 9.23
CA LYS A 85 -17.70 -12.53 8.51
C LYS A 85 -16.39 -12.85 7.80
N THR A 86 -15.70 -11.83 7.30
CA THR A 86 -14.53 -11.99 6.44
C THR A 86 -13.37 -11.19 7.02
N LYS A 87 -12.53 -11.85 7.82
CA LYS A 87 -11.38 -11.20 8.50
C LYS A 87 -10.37 -10.57 7.55
N SER A 88 -10.36 -10.98 6.28
CA SER A 88 -9.49 -10.45 5.24
C SER A 88 -9.96 -9.11 4.64
N ILE A 89 -11.17 -8.62 4.96
CA ILE A 89 -11.64 -7.32 4.48
C ILE A 89 -11.31 -6.25 5.50
N SER A 90 -10.43 -5.32 5.13
CA SER A 90 -10.12 -4.12 5.92
C SER A 90 -11.23 -3.07 5.81
N PRO A 91 -11.43 -2.24 6.83
CA PRO A 91 -12.27 -1.03 6.70
C PRO A 91 -11.78 -0.18 5.51
N PRO A 92 -12.70 0.33 4.68
CA PRO A 92 -12.30 1.12 3.52
C PRO A 92 -11.68 2.45 3.92
N LEU A 93 -10.72 2.93 3.13
CA LEU A 93 -10.34 4.34 3.16
C LEU A 93 -11.49 5.16 2.58
N VAL A 94 -11.85 6.25 3.26
CA VAL A 94 -12.95 7.11 2.84
C VAL A 94 -12.39 8.47 2.42
N MET A 95 -12.67 8.87 1.20
CA MET A 95 -12.16 10.11 0.62
C MET A 95 -13.27 10.85 -0.15
N THR A 96 -13.01 12.11 -0.49
CA THR A 96 -13.78 12.84 -1.51
C THR A 96 -12.87 13.17 -2.69
N PRO A 97 -13.42 13.46 -3.89
CA PRO A 97 -12.59 13.94 -5.02
C PRO A 97 -11.76 15.18 -4.64
N GLY A 98 -12.35 16.12 -3.90
CA GLY A 98 -11.65 17.31 -3.42
C GLY A 98 -10.54 17.00 -2.41
N HIS A 99 -10.72 16.00 -1.54
CA HIS A 99 -9.66 15.55 -0.64
C HIS A 99 -8.49 14.93 -1.43
N ILE A 100 -8.78 14.06 -2.39
CA ILE A 100 -7.75 13.41 -3.23
C ILE A 100 -6.91 14.48 -3.95
N THR A 101 -7.55 15.40 -4.67
CA THR A 101 -6.84 16.46 -5.42
C THR A 101 -6.10 17.43 -4.51
N GLY A 102 -6.68 17.80 -3.35
CA GLY A 102 -6.11 18.73 -2.41
C GLY A 102 -4.98 18.17 -1.54
N SER A 103 -4.75 16.84 -1.54
CA SER A 103 -3.71 16.20 -0.73
C SER A 103 -2.66 15.45 -1.55
N LEU A 104 -2.60 15.64 -2.87
CA LEU A 104 -1.59 15.03 -3.74
C LEU A 104 -0.16 15.37 -3.31
N ASN A 105 0.07 16.57 -2.81
CA ASN A 105 1.35 17.03 -2.29
C ASN A 105 1.68 16.47 -0.88
N VAL A 106 0.69 15.94 -0.17
CA VAL A 106 0.87 15.39 1.19
C VAL A 106 1.15 13.90 1.18
N PHE A 107 0.49 13.17 0.26
CA PHE A 107 0.53 11.71 0.16
C PHE A 107 0.92 11.22 -1.26
N PRO A 108 1.97 11.79 -1.90
CA PRO A 108 2.31 11.44 -3.28
C PRO A 108 2.74 9.98 -3.46
N VAL A 109 3.35 9.35 -2.45
CA VAL A 109 3.72 7.92 -2.49
C VAL A 109 2.47 7.05 -2.52
N GLU A 110 1.48 7.31 -1.66
CA GLU A 110 0.23 6.57 -1.59
C GLU A 110 -0.58 6.72 -2.89
N TYR A 111 -0.71 7.94 -3.39
CA TYR A 111 -1.44 8.20 -4.63
C TYR A 111 -0.74 7.64 -5.87
N LEU A 112 0.60 7.65 -5.92
CA LEU A 112 1.33 6.92 -6.95
C LEU A 112 1.01 5.43 -6.91
N ASN A 113 0.98 4.83 -5.72
CA ASN A 113 0.64 3.42 -5.58
C ASN A 113 -0.81 3.12 -5.93
N PHE A 114 -1.77 3.99 -5.59
CA PHE A 114 -3.14 3.85 -6.06
C PHE A 114 -3.22 3.96 -7.59
N LYS A 115 -2.50 4.91 -8.20
CA LYS A 115 -2.43 5.03 -9.66
C LYS A 115 -1.90 3.76 -10.33
N LEU A 116 -0.88 3.13 -9.74
CA LEU A 116 -0.21 1.94 -10.30
C LEU A 116 -0.98 0.64 -10.03
N VAL A 117 -1.65 0.55 -8.87
CA VAL A 117 -2.20 -0.73 -8.38
C VAL A 117 -3.58 -0.48 -7.79
N HIS A 118 -4.57 -0.33 -8.66
CA HIS A 118 -5.98 -0.28 -8.30
C HIS A 118 -6.85 -0.97 -9.36
N GLU A 119 -8.05 -1.32 -8.97
CA GLU A 119 -9.14 -1.78 -9.85
C GLU A 119 -10.39 -1.00 -9.48
N THR A 120 -10.92 -0.23 -10.42
CA THR A 120 -12.17 0.50 -10.24
C THR A 120 -13.36 -0.44 -10.41
N VAL A 121 -14.02 -0.76 -9.32
CA VAL A 121 -15.15 -1.70 -9.31
C VAL A 121 -16.51 -1.02 -9.48
N TRP A 122 -16.59 0.29 -9.18
CA TRP A 122 -17.81 1.07 -9.38
C TRP A 122 -17.48 2.56 -9.60
N GLY A 123 -18.26 3.24 -10.46
CA GLY A 123 -18.13 4.66 -10.72
C GLY A 123 -16.93 5.05 -11.59
N GLU A 124 -16.41 6.26 -11.41
CA GLU A 124 -15.34 6.85 -12.20
C GLU A 124 -13.96 6.40 -11.71
N ASP A 125 -13.07 6.13 -12.66
CA ASP A 125 -11.65 5.90 -12.35
C ASP A 125 -10.91 7.24 -12.12
N ILE A 126 -10.85 7.63 -10.85
CA ILE A 126 -10.18 8.87 -10.44
C ILE A 126 -8.66 8.68 -10.33
N PHE A 127 -8.16 7.47 -10.04
CA PHE A 127 -6.75 7.26 -9.76
C PHE A 127 -5.87 7.23 -11.02
N SER A 128 -6.36 6.72 -12.15
CA SER A 128 -5.59 6.69 -13.40
C SER A 128 -5.16 8.06 -13.89
N ARG A 129 -5.94 9.09 -13.56
CA ARG A 129 -5.72 10.48 -14.04
C ARG A 129 -4.85 11.32 -13.12
N LEU A 130 -4.44 10.81 -11.95
CA LEU A 130 -3.64 11.59 -11.01
C LEU A 130 -2.28 11.95 -11.60
N GLU A 131 -1.89 13.19 -11.46
CA GLU A 131 -0.55 13.68 -11.77
C GLU A 131 0.23 13.83 -10.47
N ILE A 132 1.31 13.07 -10.33
CA ILE A 132 2.14 13.06 -9.13
C ILE A 132 3.32 14.00 -9.35
N ASP A 133 3.38 15.08 -8.58
CA ASP A 133 4.50 16.00 -8.64
C ASP A 133 5.77 15.31 -8.11
N ARG A 134 6.87 15.45 -8.87
CA ARG A 134 8.13 14.77 -8.54
C ARG A 134 8.84 15.38 -7.34
N LYS A 135 8.66 16.69 -7.08
CA LYS A 135 9.27 17.36 -5.93
C LYS A 135 8.61 16.89 -4.64
N ASP A 136 7.27 16.85 -4.62
CA ASP A 136 6.51 16.36 -3.48
C ASP A 136 6.82 14.89 -3.21
N LEU A 137 6.87 14.07 -4.28
CA LEU A 137 7.22 12.65 -4.19
C LEU A 137 8.63 12.45 -3.63
N ARG A 138 9.63 13.22 -4.10
CA ARG A 138 10.99 13.15 -3.57
C ARG A 138 11.03 13.49 -2.08
N LEU A 139 10.38 14.59 -1.69
CA LEU A 139 10.34 15.02 -0.31
C LEU A 139 9.72 13.97 0.63
N GLN A 140 8.62 13.33 0.20
CA GLN A 140 8.03 12.24 0.98
C GLN A 140 8.96 11.02 1.02
N CYS A 141 9.55 10.61 -0.09
CA CYS A 141 10.48 9.48 -0.13
C CYS A 141 11.67 9.69 0.80
N GLU A 142 12.28 10.87 0.77
CA GLU A 142 13.38 11.26 1.66
C GLU A 142 12.95 11.17 3.13
N ARG A 143 11.84 11.80 3.49
CA ARG A 143 11.31 11.75 4.86
C ARG A 143 11.03 10.33 5.33
N GLU A 144 10.40 9.50 4.51
CA GLU A 144 10.07 8.11 4.89
C GLU A 144 11.34 7.26 5.08
N LEU A 145 12.39 7.47 4.27
CA LEU A 145 13.68 6.80 4.44
C LEU A 145 14.38 7.23 5.72
N GLU A 146 14.39 8.52 6.05
CA GLU A 146 14.96 9.02 7.30
C GLU A 146 14.20 8.50 8.53
N VAL A 147 12.86 8.52 8.50
CA VAL A 147 12.03 7.93 9.56
C VAL A 147 12.33 6.45 9.74
N MET A 148 12.52 5.72 8.63
CA MET A 148 12.91 4.31 8.66
C MET A 148 14.27 4.12 9.34
N LEU A 149 15.30 4.89 8.96
CA LEU A 149 16.64 4.79 9.53
C LEU A 149 16.65 5.08 11.04
N VAL A 150 15.94 6.13 11.47
CA VAL A 150 15.77 6.43 12.90
C VAL A 150 15.05 5.29 13.61
N GLY A 151 13.98 4.77 13.02
CA GLY A 151 13.22 3.63 13.56
C GLY A 151 14.06 2.35 13.69
N LEU A 152 14.91 2.06 12.70
CA LEU A 152 15.84 0.92 12.74
C LEU A 152 16.84 1.05 13.88
N ARG A 153 17.47 2.22 14.06
CA ARG A 153 18.40 2.49 15.15
C ARG A 153 17.72 2.32 16.52
N GLN A 154 16.57 2.92 16.71
CA GLN A 154 15.81 2.80 17.95
C GLN A 154 15.32 1.36 18.21
N GLY A 155 14.88 0.68 17.17
CA GLY A 155 14.45 -0.72 17.25
C GLY A 155 15.60 -1.63 17.68
N TYR A 156 16.75 -1.47 17.07
CA TYR A 156 17.96 -2.24 17.42
C TYR A 156 18.35 -2.04 18.89
N LEU A 157 18.46 -0.78 19.34
CA LEU A 157 18.81 -0.46 20.73
C LEU A 157 17.84 -1.04 21.77
N LYS A 158 16.55 -1.12 21.43
CA LYS A 158 15.53 -1.67 22.35
C LYS A 158 15.47 -3.18 22.38
N MET A 159 15.94 -3.85 21.34
CA MET A 159 15.65 -5.26 21.09
C MET A 159 16.92 -6.10 20.90
N ILE A 160 18.10 -5.54 21.17
CA ILE A 160 19.39 -6.21 20.96
C ILE A 160 19.49 -7.55 21.71
N GLU A 161 18.74 -7.72 22.80
CA GLU A 161 18.71 -8.95 23.61
C GLU A 161 17.42 -9.77 23.40
N ASP A 162 16.52 -9.37 22.47
CA ASP A 162 15.24 -10.03 22.22
C ASP A 162 15.04 -10.26 20.71
N ASP A 163 15.65 -11.31 20.20
CA ASP A 163 15.60 -11.70 18.79
C ASP A 163 14.17 -11.84 18.23
N LYS A 164 13.21 -12.26 19.08
CA LYS A 164 11.83 -12.41 18.65
C LYS A 164 11.19 -11.06 18.36
N LYS A 165 11.36 -10.09 19.26
CA LYS A 165 10.83 -8.73 19.07
C LYS A 165 11.53 -8.01 17.92
N LEU A 166 12.84 -8.19 17.79
CA LEU A 166 13.62 -7.64 16.68
C LEU A 166 13.12 -8.20 15.35
N THR A 167 12.90 -9.51 15.26
CA THR A 167 12.34 -10.18 14.08
C THR A 167 10.94 -9.64 13.74
N GLU A 168 10.05 -9.51 14.74
CA GLU A 168 8.69 -8.99 14.52
C GLU A 168 8.68 -7.52 14.06
N ALA A 169 9.54 -6.68 14.63
CA ALA A 169 9.68 -5.29 14.24
C ALA A 169 10.22 -5.17 12.81
N PHE A 170 11.22 -5.96 12.49
CA PHE A 170 11.83 -6.04 11.17
C PHE A 170 10.81 -6.48 10.10
N PHE A 171 10.03 -7.52 10.36
CA PHE A 171 8.98 -7.96 9.45
C PHE A 171 7.83 -6.96 9.28
N ARG A 172 7.49 -6.19 10.32
CA ARG A 172 6.47 -5.14 10.21
C ARG A 172 6.92 -4.00 9.31
N SER A 173 8.20 -3.66 9.35
CA SER A 173 8.75 -2.56 8.57
C SER A 173 8.62 -2.76 7.06
N ILE A 174 8.72 -3.99 6.57
CA ILE A 174 8.79 -4.28 5.12
C ILE A 174 7.50 -4.03 4.34
N LYS A 175 6.31 -4.20 4.96
CA LYS A 175 5.05 -3.91 4.25
C LYS A 175 4.97 -2.45 3.74
N SER A 176 5.63 -1.54 4.43
CA SER A 176 5.59 -0.11 4.14
C SER A 176 6.52 0.32 3.01
N TYR A 177 7.50 -0.52 2.61
CA TYR A 177 8.58 -0.06 1.72
C TYR A 177 8.36 -0.33 0.24
N VAL A 178 7.56 -1.32 -0.13
CA VAL A 178 7.26 -1.56 -1.55
C VAL A 178 6.65 -0.32 -2.21
N PRO A 179 5.65 0.36 -1.62
CA PRO A 179 5.17 1.65 -2.10
C PRO A 179 6.27 2.71 -2.22
N LEU A 180 7.11 2.84 -1.20
CA LEU A 180 8.21 3.79 -1.19
C LEU A 180 9.23 3.52 -2.30
N PHE A 181 9.61 2.25 -2.49
CA PHE A 181 10.56 1.85 -3.53
C PHE A 181 10.01 2.04 -4.95
N ARG A 182 8.69 1.88 -5.14
CA ARG A 182 8.05 2.31 -6.40
C ARG A 182 8.18 3.82 -6.60
N GLY A 183 8.03 4.62 -5.55
CA GLY A 183 8.28 6.05 -5.58
C GLY A 183 9.71 6.37 -6.03
N LEU A 184 10.72 5.70 -5.48
CA LEU A 184 12.13 5.87 -5.88
C LEU A 184 12.37 5.49 -7.35
N ILE A 185 11.84 4.34 -7.80
CA ILE A 185 11.95 3.93 -9.22
C ILE A 185 11.32 4.98 -10.15
N TYR A 186 10.16 5.52 -9.77
CA TYR A 186 9.50 6.59 -10.52
C TYR A 186 10.35 7.88 -10.55
N LEU A 187 10.95 8.27 -9.44
CA LEU A 187 11.88 9.39 -9.35
C LEU A 187 13.13 9.20 -10.20
N LEU A 188 13.59 7.96 -10.36
CA LEU A 188 14.69 7.60 -11.25
C LEU A 188 14.27 7.49 -12.73
N GLY A 189 13.06 7.93 -13.09
CA GLY A 189 12.57 8.04 -14.46
C GLY A 189 12.13 6.70 -15.07
N LYS A 190 11.83 5.70 -14.27
CA LYS A 190 11.36 4.39 -14.74
C LYS A 190 9.95 4.10 -14.26
N THR A 191 9.24 3.23 -15.02
CA THR A 191 7.95 2.71 -14.62
C THR A 191 8.14 1.64 -13.54
N PRO A 192 7.55 1.82 -12.34
CA PRO A 192 7.71 0.85 -11.27
C PRO A 192 6.91 -0.43 -11.56
N PRO A 193 7.46 -1.62 -11.25
CA PRO A 193 6.74 -2.88 -11.37
C PRO A 193 5.67 -3.04 -10.28
N VAL A 194 4.76 -4.00 -10.53
CA VAL A 194 3.68 -4.31 -9.60
C VAL A 194 4.11 -5.32 -8.52
N ALA A 195 4.87 -6.35 -8.90
CA ALA A 195 5.35 -7.37 -7.96
C ALA A 195 6.49 -6.83 -7.08
N ALA A 196 6.44 -7.12 -5.77
CA ALA A 196 7.44 -6.65 -4.80
C ALA A 196 8.85 -7.12 -5.16
N ARG A 197 8.99 -8.36 -5.62
CA ARG A 197 10.29 -8.91 -6.06
C ARG A 197 10.88 -8.09 -7.20
N ASP A 198 10.09 -7.82 -8.23
CA ASP A 198 10.54 -7.05 -9.41
C ASP A 198 10.88 -5.60 -9.03
N VAL A 199 10.16 -5.01 -8.04
CA VAL A 199 10.50 -3.70 -7.47
C VAL A 199 11.90 -3.72 -6.86
N MET A 200 12.23 -4.75 -6.06
CA MET A 200 13.55 -4.87 -5.43
C MET A 200 14.66 -5.08 -6.48
N GLU A 201 14.42 -5.95 -7.46
CA GLU A 201 15.37 -6.23 -8.54
C GLU A 201 15.62 -4.98 -9.40
N GLN A 202 14.58 -4.28 -9.80
CA GLN A 202 14.70 -3.05 -10.60
C GLN A 202 15.40 -1.93 -9.82
N LEU A 203 15.05 -1.74 -8.53
CA LEU A 203 15.69 -0.76 -7.68
C LEU A 203 17.18 -1.05 -7.53
N SER A 204 17.56 -2.31 -7.31
CA SER A 204 18.96 -2.74 -7.25
C SER A 204 19.70 -2.45 -8.55
N ALA A 205 19.09 -2.76 -9.70
CA ALA A 205 19.69 -2.50 -11.01
C ALA A 205 19.89 -1.00 -11.30
N LEU A 206 18.97 -0.15 -10.84
CA LEU A 206 19.03 1.30 -11.05
C LEU A 206 20.01 2.01 -10.12
N THR A 207 20.18 1.53 -8.91
CA THR A 207 20.92 2.23 -7.86
C THR A 207 22.28 1.59 -7.51
N GLY A 208 22.49 0.34 -7.92
CA GLY A 208 23.61 -0.48 -7.47
C GLY A 208 23.50 -0.94 -6.01
N VAL A 209 22.41 -0.59 -5.30
CA VAL A 209 22.19 -0.99 -3.92
C VAL A 209 21.76 -2.44 -3.85
N ASN A 210 22.40 -3.23 -2.98
CA ASN A 210 21.99 -4.60 -2.74
C ASN A 210 20.67 -4.66 -1.96
N THR A 211 19.57 -4.95 -2.65
CA THR A 211 18.23 -5.07 -2.06
C THR A 211 17.90 -6.48 -1.56
N TYR A 212 18.87 -7.41 -1.57
CA TYR A 212 18.65 -8.81 -1.21
C TYR A 212 18.09 -9.00 0.22
N ALA A 213 18.53 -8.18 1.17
CA ALA A 213 18.00 -8.22 2.52
C ALA A 213 16.49 -7.92 2.56
N PHE A 214 16.00 -6.95 1.78
CA PHE A 214 14.56 -6.66 1.66
C PHE A 214 13.81 -7.83 1.04
N THR A 215 14.33 -8.41 -0.03
CA THR A 215 13.73 -9.60 -0.68
C THR A 215 13.65 -10.78 0.27
N LYS A 216 14.75 -11.10 0.98
CA LYS A 216 14.80 -12.19 1.95
C LYS A 216 13.77 -12.05 3.07
N VAL A 217 13.64 -10.85 3.61
CA VAL A 217 12.68 -10.57 4.69
C VAL A 217 11.24 -10.60 4.16
N HIS A 218 11.00 -10.11 2.95
CA HIS A 218 9.70 -10.19 2.31
C HIS A 218 9.25 -11.65 2.08
N GLU A 219 10.12 -12.49 1.53
CA GLU A 219 9.85 -13.91 1.28
C GLU A 219 9.63 -14.70 2.58
N ARG A 220 10.48 -14.50 3.59
CA ARG A 220 10.34 -15.18 4.88
C ARG A 220 9.06 -14.82 5.62
N LYS A 221 8.61 -13.58 5.52
CA LYS A 221 7.31 -13.18 6.04
C LYS A 221 6.18 -13.97 5.38
N LYS A 222 6.28 -14.21 4.07
CA LYS A 222 5.31 -15.01 3.31
C LYS A 222 5.27 -16.47 3.78
N PHE A 223 6.42 -17.04 4.16
CA PHE A 223 6.56 -18.46 4.52
C PHE A 223 6.66 -18.75 6.02
N GLY A 224 6.69 -17.72 6.90
CA GLY A 224 6.68 -17.89 8.37
C GLY A 224 7.95 -18.51 8.95
N THR A 225 9.08 -18.48 8.25
CA THR A 225 10.34 -19.10 8.70
C THR A 225 11.05 -18.22 9.73
N LYS A 226 11.44 -18.78 10.88
CA LYS A 226 12.24 -18.10 11.89
C LYS A 226 13.67 -17.89 11.39
N LEU A 227 14.27 -16.75 11.76
CA LEU A 227 15.70 -16.47 11.58
C LEU A 227 16.46 -16.90 12.84
N SER A 228 17.68 -17.44 12.69
CA SER A 228 18.64 -17.52 13.79
C SER A 228 19.12 -16.11 14.15
N SER A 229 19.67 -15.94 15.36
CA SER A 229 20.22 -14.65 15.80
C SER A 229 21.31 -14.12 14.86
N GLU A 230 22.18 -14.99 14.35
CA GLU A 230 23.22 -14.62 13.39
C GLU A 230 22.64 -14.17 12.04
N GLU A 231 21.66 -14.91 11.50
CA GLU A 231 20.96 -14.53 10.27
C GLU A 231 20.20 -13.22 10.42
N LEU A 232 19.60 -12.97 11.61
CA LEU A 232 18.88 -11.75 11.91
C LEU A 232 19.83 -10.54 11.94
N ASN A 233 20.98 -10.66 12.63
CA ASN A 233 21.97 -9.60 12.69
C ASN A 233 22.53 -9.28 11.29
N THR A 234 22.92 -10.30 10.54
CA THR A 234 23.41 -10.11 9.16
C THR A 234 22.35 -9.45 8.26
N ALA A 235 21.09 -9.89 8.37
CA ALA A 235 20.01 -9.30 7.60
C ALA A 235 19.76 -7.84 8.01
N PHE A 236 19.85 -7.52 9.31
CA PHE A 236 19.72 -6.16 9.82
C PHE A 236 20.83 -5.24 9.30
N GLU A 237 22.09 -5.66 9.35
CA GLU A 237 23.22 -4.90 8.84
C GLU A 237 23.05 -4.59 7.34
N GLN A 238 22.74 -5.61 6.54
CA GLN A 238 22.53 -5.44 5.10
C GLN A 238 21.35 -4.52 4.79
N TYR A 239 20.28 -4.66 5.55
CA TYR A 239 19.08 -3.85 5.41
C TYR A 239 19.34 -2.39 5.77
N TYR A 240 20.04 -2.15 6.90
CA TYR A 240 20.40 -0.81 7.34
C TYR A 240 21.33 -0.11 6.32
N ALA A 241 22.36 -0.82 5.85
CA ALA A 241 23.28 -0.28 4.83
C ALA A 241 22.56 0.07 3.52
N ALA A 242 21.66 -0.81 3.06
CA ALA A 242 20.87 -0.56 1.86
C ALA A 242 19.91 0.63 2.03
N ALA A 243 19.22 0.73 3.18
CA ALA A 243 18.35 1.85 3.50
C ALA A 243 19.11 3.19 3.56
N SER A 244 20.29 3.20 4.20
CA SER A 244 21.16 4.38 4.27
C SER A 244 21.57 4.86 2.88
N ARG A 245 21.99 3.92 2.02
CA ARG A 245 22.42 4.27 0.66
C ARG A 245 21.25 4.75 -0.21
N LEU A 246 20.05 4.19 -0.05
CA LEU A 246 18.86 4.67 -0.75
C LEU A 246 18.47 6.09 -0.30
N ALA A 247 18.64 6.42 0.98
CA ALA A 247 18.39 7.78 1.47
C ALA A 247 19.35 8.80 0.81
N GLU A 248 20.66 8.49 0.77
CA GLU A 248 21.66 9.32 0.08
C GLU A 248 21.30 9.53 -1.40
N ILE A 249 20.98 8.44 -2.12
CA ILE A 249 20.59 8.52 -3.54
C ILE A 249 19.34 9.39 -3.73
N THR A 250 18.36 9.28 -2.82
CA THR A 250 17.12 10.06 -2.89
C THR A 250 17.39 11.56 -2.75
N ASP A 251 18.29 11.94 -1.86
CA ASP A 251 18.73 13.32 -1.67
C ASP A 251 19.44 13.87 -2.93
N GLU A 252 20.21 13.04 -3.63
CA GLU A 252 20.94 13.38 -4.85
C GLU A 252 20.03 13.48 -6.11
N VAL A 253 18.78 12.98 -6.07
CA VAL A 253 17.87 13.04 -7.23
C VAL A 253 17.55 14.48 -7.60
N ARG A 254 18.00 14.90 -8.78
CA ARG A 254 17.65 16.20 -9.37
C ARG A 254 16.27 16.12 -10.03
N ILE A 255 15.45 17.12 -9.76
CA ILE A 255 14.08 17.23 -10.28
C ILE A 255 13.96 18.44 -11.17
#